data_91104e9058de86b96c360d64448de7c6
#
_entry.id   91104e9058de86b96c360d64448de7c6
#
_cell.length_a   1.000
_cell.length_b   1.000
_cell.length_c   1.000
_cell.angle_alpha   90.00
_cell.angle_beta   90.00
_cell.angle_gamma   90.00
#
_symmetry.space_group_name_H-M   'P 1'
#
loop_
_entity.id
_entity.type
_entity.pdbx_description
1 polymer ?
#
loop_
_entity_poly.entity_id
_entity_poly.type
_entity_poly.pdbx_seq_one_letter_code
_entity_poly.pdbx_strand_id
1 'polypeptide(L)'
;MPLSEDGFVGGDVSLSEGFGETDLRYPIGKIEDQPFSNKGVYDEKVKASYLREIQLCPSMLERAILNLDEHQLNVPYRDGGWTGKQVIHHVADSHMNAYVRFKLALTEDNPTIKPYDEAAWATLSDTQNLAVNISLTLLHALHTRWVELMKNMSEADWQRTIFHPEHQRKISLWDMAGTYAWHGRHHAAHITKLRERMGW
;
A
#
# COMPACT_ATOMS: atom_id res chain seq x y z
N MET A 1 -8.90 18.89 -9.60
CA MET A 1 -7.68 18.40 -8.95
C MET A 1 -8.00 17.05 -8.33
N PRO A 2 -7.38 15.95 -8.74
CA PRO A 2 -7.64 14.66 -8.13
C PRO A 2 -7.02 14.62 -6.73
N LEU A 3 -7.79 14.16 -5.76
CA LEU A 3 -7.32 13.89 -4.41
C LEU A 3 -6.56 12.57 -4.45
N SER A 4 -5.23 12.62 -4.42
CA SER A 4 -4.45 11.45 -4.03
C SER A 4 -4.75 11.15 -2.56
N GLU A 5 -4.64 9.91 -2.10
CA GLU A 5 -4.82 9.55 -0.68
C GLU A 5 -3.96 10.41 0.25
N ASP A 6 -2.86 10.96 -0.28
CA ASP A 6 -1.91 11.86 0.37
C ASP A 6 -2.14 13.35 0.03
N GLY A 7 -3.33 13.72 -0.51
CA GLY A 7 -3.64 15.07 -0.94
C GLY A 7 -3.44 16.12 0.15
N PHE A 8 -2.34 16.82 0.03
CA PHE A 8 -1.93 17.96 0.84
C PHE A 8 -2.82 19.15 0.51
N VAL A 9 -3.74 19.52 1.40
CA VAL A 9 -4.35 20.86 1.46
C VAL A 9 -4.02 21.47 2.81
N GLY A 10 -3.28 22.57 2.76
CA GLY A 10 -2.78 23.28 3.92
C GLY A 10 -3.86 24.02 4.72
N GLY A 11 -3.57 24.18 6.01
CA GLY A 11 -4.00 25.26 6.85
C GLY A 11 -5.31 25.09 7.60
N ASP A 12 -5.24 24.64 8.84
CA ASP A 12 -5.68 25.53 9.93
C ASP A 12 -5.04 25.09 11.26
N VAL A 13 -4.43 26.05 11.94
CA VAL A 13 -3.79 25.86 13.24
C VAL A 13 -4.83 26.16 14.30
N SER A 14 -5.35 25.14 14.98
CA SER A 14 -5.99 25.31 16.27
C SER A 14 -5.23 24.50 17.32
N LEU A 15 -4.60 25.22 18.24
CA LEU A 15 -3.94 24.70 19.42
C LEU A 15 -4.99 24.13 20.38
N SER A 16 -4.97 22.80 20.55
CA SER A 16 -5.45 22.15 21.78
C SER A 16 -4.45 21.06 22.13
N GLU A 17 -3.66 21.31 23.19
CA GLU A 17 -2.84 20.30 23.84
C GLU A 17 -3.76 19.23 24.45
N GLY A 18 -3.80 18.06 23.85
CA GLY A 18 -4.49 16.88 24.34
C GLY A 18 -3.91 15.65 23.69
N PHE A 19 -3.50 14.67 24.45
CA PHE A 19 -2.94 13.36 24.13
C PHE A 19 -3.07 12.96 22.65
N GLY A 20 -1.94 12.86 21.95
CA GLY A 20 -1.81 12.78 20.51
C GLY A 20 -2.86 11.92 19.82
N GLU A 21 -3.82 12.57 19.20
CA GLU A 21 -4.77 11.93 18.31
C GLU A 21 -3.98 11.36 17.13
N THR A 22 -3.96 10.04 17.02
CA THR A 22 -3.27 9.37 15.90
C THR A 22 -3.89 9.88 14.61
N ASP A 23 -3.07 10.48 13.74
CA ASP A 23 -3.54 10.90 12.42
C ASP A 23 -4.07 9.67 11.67
N LEU A 24 -5.38 9.60 11.47
CA LEU A 24 -6.05 8.46 10.85
C LEU A 24 -5.62 8.22 9.40
N ARG A 25 -4.97 9.21 8.76
CA ARG A 25 -4.32 9.05 7.45
C ARG A 25 -3.06 8.19 7.53
N TYR A 26 -2.37 8.21 8.66
CA TYR A 26 -1.11 7.51 8.88
C TYR A 26 -1.16 6.68 10.18
N PRO A 27 -2.00 5.65 10.25
CA PRO A 27 -2.28 4.91 11.49
C PRO A 27 -1.05 4.18 12.07
N ILE A 28 0.00 4.01 11.28
CA ILE A 28 1.30 3.44 11.68
C ILE A 28 2.49 4.38 11.41
N GLY A 29 2.22 5.70 11.26
CA GLY A 29 3.21 6.69 10.87
C GLY A 29 3.47 6.69 9.35
N LYS A 30 4.15 7.74 8.87
CA LYS A 30 4.51 7.87 7.46
C LYS A 30 5.65 6.93 7.09
N ILE A 31 5.78 6.65 5.80
CA ILE A 31 6.84 5.75 5.30
C ILE A 31 8.25 6.28 5.61
N GLU A 32 8.46 7.59 5.52
CA GLU A 32 9.74 8.24 5.82
C GLU A 32 10.19 8.08 7.27
N ASP A 33 9.24 7.86 8.19
CA ASP A 33 9.50 7.67 9.63
C ASP A 33 9.75 6.19 9.98
N GLN A 34 9.64 5.28 9.02
CA GLN A 34 9.80 3.85 9.29
C GLN A 34 11.29 3.48 9.44
N PRO A 35 11.62 2.63 10.41
CA PRO A 35 13.01 2.21 10.66
C PRO A 35 13.63 1.42 9.49
N PHE A 36 12.80 0.93 8.58
CA PHE A 36 13.22 0.17 7.39
C PHE A 36 13.47 1.06 6.16
N SER A 37 13.27 2.37 6.25
CA SER A 37 13.60 3.30 5.18
C SER A 37 15.12 3.47 5.04
N ASN A 38 15.86 2.36 4.89
CA ASN A 38 17.27 2.35 4.50
C ASN A 38 17.40 2.82 3.06
N LYS A 39 17.20 4.13 2.89
CA LYS A 39 17.19 4.85 1.63
C LYS A 39 18.33 4.38 0.73
N GLY A 40 18.04 3.45 -0.17
CA GLY A 40 18.93 3.05 -1.24
C GLY A 40 20.05 2.05 -0.92
N VAL A 41 20.24 1.62 0.32
CA VAL A 41 21.31 0.67 0.67
C VAL A 41 20.73 -0.75 0.83
N TYR A 42 21.15 -1.65 -0.05
CA TYR A 42 20.81 -3.06 0.05
C TYR A 42 21.33 -3.69 1.35
N ASP A 43 20.49 -4.46 2.04
CA ASP A 43 20.81 -5.24 3.21
C ASP A 43 19.99 -6.54 3.22
N GLU A 44 20.65 -7.69 3.40
CA GLU A 44 20.00 -9.00 3.30
C GLU A 44 18.96 -9.24 4.40
N LYS A 45 19.16 -8.69 5.61
CA LYS A 45 18.19 -8.81 6.70
C LYS A 45 16.96 -7.95 6.43
N VAL A 46 17.17 -6.76 5.88
CA VAL A 46 16.10 -5.86 5.46
C VAL A 46 15.32 -6.47 4.30
N LYS A 47 16.01 -7.07 3.31
CA LYS A 47 15.37 -7.85 2.22
C LYS A 47 14.44 -8.93 2.79
N ALA A 48 14.94 -9.73 3.72
CA ALA A 48 14.15 -10.79 4.35
C ALA A 48 12.88 -10.22 5.04
N SER A 49 12.99 -9.04 5.66
CA SER A 49 11.85 -8.33 6.26
C SER A 49 10.85 -7.87 5.20
N TYR A 50 11.31 -7.23 4.11
CA TYR A 50 10.43 -6.81 3.02
C TYR A 50 9.67 -7.98 2.40
N LEU A 51 10.37 -9.07 2.09
CA LEU A 51 9.75 -10.28 1.53
C LEU A 51 8.69 -10.85 2.48
N ARG A 52 8.98 -10.90 3.77
CA ARG A 52 8.04 -11.39 4.79
C ARG A 52 6.80 -10.50 4.88
N GLU A 53 6.96 -9.17 4.94
CA GLU A 53 5.85 -8.23 5.04
C GLU A 53 4.94 -8.32 3.80
N ILE A 54 5.55 -8.35 2.60
CA ILE A 54 4.80 -8.52 1.36
C ILE A 54 4.10 -9.88 1.33
N GLN A 55 4.75 -10.97 1.76
CA GLN A 55 4.15 -12.29 1.81
C GLN A 55 2.95 -12.36 2.76
N LEU A 56 3.01 -11.67 3.89
CA LEU A 56 1.96 -11.70 4.92
C LEU A 56 0.81 -10.73 4.62
N CYS A 57 0.98 -9.77 3.71
CA CYS A 57 0.01 -8.72 3.43
C CYS A 57 -1.41 -9.25 3.17
N PRO A 58 -1.66 -10.25 2.30
CA PRO A 58 -3.02 -10.75 2.09
C PRO A 58 -3.66 -11.26 3.38
N SER A 59 -2.93 -12.05 4.17
CA SER A 59 -3.42 -12.59 5.44
C SER A 59 -3.61 -11.51 6.52
N MET A 60 -2.83 -10.44 6.51
CA MET A 60 -3.06 -9.28 7.39
C MET A 60 -4.37 -8.59 7.04
N LEU A 61 -4.65 -8.39 5.75
CA LEU A 61 -5.90 -7.79 5.29
C LEU A 61 -7.11 -8.69 5.61
N GLU A 62 -7.02 -10.01 5.38
CA GLU A 62 -8.05 -10.96 5.79
C GLU A 62 -8.37 -10.86 7.28
N ARG A 63 -7.33 -10.79 8.10
CA ARG A 63 -7.47 -10.65 9.56
C ARG A 63 -8.11 -9.30 9.95
N ALA A 64 -7.76 -8.23 9.24
CA ALA A 64 -8.31 -6.90 9.49
C ALA A 64 -9.83 -6.84 9.24
N ILE A 65 -10.35 -7.59 8.26
CA ILE A 65 -11.78 -7.63 7.93
C ILE A 65 -12.53 -8.82 8.53
N LEU A 66 -11.86 -9.67 9.31
CA LEU A 66 -12.47 -10.89 9.86
C LEU A 66 -13.73 -10.56 10.67
N ASN A 67 -14.85 -11.21 10.35
CA ASN A 67 -16.17 -11.02 10.96
C ASN A 67 -16.81 -9.63 10.74
N LEU A 68 -16.28 -8.81 9.81
CA LEU A 68 -16.99 -7.61 9.37
C LEU A 68 -18.06 -7.99 8.34
N ASP A 69 -19.25 -7.44 8.52
CA ASP A 69 -20.33 -7.55 7.54
C ASP A 69 -20.19 -6.49 6.41
N GLU A 70 -21.07 -6.58 5.41
CA GLU A 70 -21.04 -5.67 4.25
C GLU A 70 -21.32 -4.20 4.66
N HIS A 71 -22.15 -3.98 5.69
CA HIS A 71 -22.40 -2.62 6.20
C HIS A 71 -21.13 -2.04 6.83
N GLN A 72 -20.44 -2.81 7.67
CA GLN A 72 -19.19 -2.40 8.32
C GLN A 72 -18.07 -2.15 7.31
N LEU A 73 -17.97 -2.99 6.27
CA LEU A 73 -17.01 -2.81 5.17
C LEU A 73 -17.27 -1.54 4.34
N ASN A 74 -18.48 -1.00 4.34
CA ASN A 74 -18.84 0.25 3.67
C ASN A 74 -18.73 1.49 4.56
N VAL A 75 -18.24 1.38 5.79
CA VAL A 75 -17.95 2.53 6.66
C VAL A 75 -16.57 3.10 6.32
N PRO A 76 -16.45 4.42 6.08
CA PRO A 76 -15.16 5.07 5.84
C PRO A 76 -14.25 5.00 7.08
N TYR A 77 -12.95 4.76 6.88
CA TYR A 77 -12.00 4.72 7.98
C TYR A 77 -11.75 6.10 8.64
N ARG A 78 -12.11 7.19 7.97
CA ARG A 78 -12.16 8.57 8.47
C ARG A 78 -13.13 9.39 7.64
N ASP A 79 -13.44 10.61 8.07
CA ASP A 79 -14.25 11.55 7.27
C ASP A 79 -13.57 11.84 5.92
N GLY A 80 -14.32 11.64 4.83
CA GLY A 80 -13.84 11.78 3.47
C GLY A 80 -12.77 10.75 3.06
N GLY A 81 -12.51 9.74 3.88
CA GLY A 81 -11.62 8.62 3.56
C GLY A 81 -12.33 7.50 2.80
N TRP A 82 -11.57 6.49 2.41
CA TRP A 82 -12.11 5.30 1.76
C TRP A 82 -12.80 4.36 2.76
N THR A 83 -13.71 3.57 2.27
CA THR A 83 -14.33 2.47 3.02
C THR A 83 -13.35 1.29 3.14
N GLY A 84 -13.58 0.41 4.11
CA GLY A 84 -12.80 -0.83 4.22
C GLY A 84 -12.80 -1.65 2.94
N LYS A 85 -13.93 -1.67 2.23
CA LYS A 85 -14.10 -2.32 0.92
C LYS A 85 -13.19 -1.69 -0.13
N GLN A 86 -13.20 -0.36 -0.26
CA GLN A 86 -12.33 0.36 -1.19
C GLN A 86 -10.85 0.14 -0.88
N VAL A 87 -10.46 0.14 0.39
CA VAL A 87 -9.08 -0.15 0.81
C VAL A 87 -8.62 -1.53 0.34
N ILE A 88 -9.43 -2.58 0.49
CA ILE A 88 -9.04 -3.93 0.06
C ILE A 88 -8.86 -4.01 -1.47
N HIS A 89 -9.79 -3.44 -2.25
CA HIS A 89 -9.69 -3.42 -3.71
C HIS A 89 -8.50 -2.58 -4.18
N HIS A 90 -8.27 -1.40 -3.56
CA HIS A 90 -7.12 -0.54 -3.85
C HIS A 90 -5.78 -1.26 -3.62
N VAL A 91 -5.62 -2.01 -2.53
CA VAL A 91 -4.37 -2.75 -2.29
C VAL A 91 -4.13 -3.77 -3.41
N ALA A 92 -5.16 -4.42 -3.92
CA ALA A 92 -5.01 -5.35 -5.06
C ALA A 92 -4.55 -4.62 -6.32
N ASP A 93 -5.16 -3.49 -6.65
CA ASP A 93 -4.79 -2.66 -7.80
C ASP A 93 -3.37 -2.12 -7.70
N SER A 94 -3.03 -1.56 -6.54
CA SER A 94 -1.72 -0.97 -6.28
C SER A 94 -0.60 -2.02 -6.35
N HIS A 95 -0.79 -3.18 -5.70
CA HIS A 95 0.21 -4.24 -5.69
C HIS A 95 0.34 -4.95 -7.04
N MET A 96 -0.74 -5.02 -7.83
CA MET A 96 -0.67 -5.50 -9.22
C MET A 96 0.18 -4.55 -10.08
N ASN A 97 -0.04 -3.24 -9.98
CA ASN A 97 0.79 -2.24 -10.65
C ASN A 97 2.27 -2.35 -10.22
N ALA A 98 2.54 -2.53 -8.92
CA ALA A 98 3.89 -2.72 -8.41
C ALA A 98 4.56 -3.97 -9.01
N TYR A 99 3.87 -5.10 -9.04
CA TYR A 99 4.39 -6.32 -9.64
C TYR A 99 4.74 -6.14 -11.12
N VAL A 100 3.89 -5.46 -11.88
CA VAL A 100 4.18 -5.13 -13.29
C VAL A 100 5.42 -4.24 -13.39
N ARG A 101 5.55 -3.21 -12.54
CA ARG A 101 6.72 -2.33 -12.49
C ARG A 101 8.02 -3.09 -12.17
N PHE A 102 7.98 -4.07 -11.26
CA PHE A 102 9.10 -4.98 -11.00
C PHE A 102 9.50 -5.76 -12.25
N LYS A 103 8.52 -6.35 -12.95
CA LYS A 103 8.79 -7.09 -14.19
C LYS A 103 9.42 -6.21 -15.27
N LEU A 104 8.89 -5.01 -15.47
CA LEU A 104 9.42 -4.04 -16.42
C LEU A 104 10.87 -3.65 -16.08
N ALA A 105 11.14 -3.26 -14.83
CA ALA A 105 12.50 -2.86 -14.43
C ALA A 105 13.52 -4.00 -14.56
N LEU A 106 13.11 -5.26 -14.40
CA LEU A 106 13.99 -6.43 -14.56
C LEU A 106 14.28 -6.78 -16.04
N THR A 107 13.44 -6.34 -16.96
CA THR A 107 13.54 -6.69 -18.39
C THR A 107 13.91 -5.51 -19.30
N GLU A 108 13.77 -4.28 -18.80
CA GLU A 108 14.03 -3.05 -19.57
C GLU A 108 14.99 -2.14 -18.79
N ASP A 109 15.66 -1.22 -19.47
CA ASP A 109 16.53 -0.24 -18.83
C ASP A 109 15.75 1.01 -18.41
N ASN A 110 15.56 1.19 -17.11
CA ASN A 110 14.88 2.32 -16.49
C ASN A 110 13.56 2.70 -17.19
N PRO A 111 12.60 1.76 -17.32
CA PRO A 111 11.36 2.01 -18.05
C PRO A 111 10.53 3.12 -17.38
N THR A 112 9.90 3.96 -18.20
CA THR A 112 8.92 4.92 -17.72
C THR A 112 7.61 4.21 -17.41
N ILE A 113 7.14 4.28 -16.17
CA ILE A 113 5.87 3.67 -15.77
C ILE A 113 4.69 4.60 -16.11
N LYS A 114 3.52 4.01 -16.25
CA LYS A 114 2.26 4.76 -16.34
C LYS A 114 1.67 4.92 -14.93
N PRO A 115 1.54 6.14 -14.41
CA PRO A 115 0.74 6.41 -13.22
C PRO A 115 -0.74 6.14 -13.47
N TYR A 116 -1.50 5.96 -12.42
CA TYR A 116 -2.94 5.82 -12.50
C TYR A 116 -3.62 6.65 -11.40
N ASP A 117 -4.85 7.07 -11.64
CA ASP A 117 -5.66 7.81 -10.68
C ASP A 117 -6.32 6.83 -9.70
N GLU A 118 -5.72 6.68 -8.52
CA GLU A 118 -6.16 5.74 -7.48
C GLU A 118 -7.57 6.07 -6.98
N ALA A 119 -7.88 7.35 -6.83
CA ALA A 119 -9.19 7.80 -6.38
C ALA A 119 -10.28 7.48 -7.42
N ALA A 120 -9.99 7.69 -8.70
CA ALA A 120 -10.90 7.32 -9.77
C ALA A 120 -11.10 5.80 -9.84
N TRP A 121 -10.03 5.00 -9.70
CA TRP A 121 -10.13 3.53 -9.69
C TRP A 121 -10.98 3.03 -8.52
N ALA A 122 -10.82 3.61 -7.33
CA ALA A 122 -11.61 3.26 -6.15
C ALA A 122 -13.12 3.52 -6.29
N THR A 123 -13.55 4.20 -7.37
CA THR A 123 -14.98 4.45 -7.68
C THR A 123 -15.53 3.60 -8.82
N LEU A 124 -14.71 2.73 -9.42
CA LEU A 124 -15.14 1.88 -10.52
C LEU A 124 -16.09 0.76 -10.06
N SER A 125 -16.82 0.18 -11.00
CA SER A 125 -17.88 -0.77 -10.73
C SER A 125 -17.42 -2.07 -10.08
N ASP A 126 -16.20 -2.52 -10.36
CA ASP A 126 -15.59 -3.71 -9.75
C ASP A 126 -15.31 -3.49 -8.25
N THR A 127 -14.80 -2.31 -7.86
CA THR A 127 -14.63 -1.93 -6.46
C THR A 127 -15.99 -1.82 -5.74
N GLN A 128 -17.00 -1.26 -6.41
CA GLN A 128 -18.32 -1.04 -5.80
C GLN A 128 -19.13 -2.33 -5.67
N ASN A 129 -19.09 -3.20 -6.68
CA ASN A 129 -20.04 -4.31 -6.82
C ASN A 129 -19.49 -5.68 -6.43
N LEU A 130 -18.15 -5.87 -6.43
CA LEU A 130 -17.57 -7.15 -6.07
C LEU A 130 -17.35 -7.28 -4.56
N ALA A 131 -17.44 -8.50 -4.07
CA ALA A 131 -17.07 -8.83 -2.71
C ALA A 131 -15.54 -8.80 -2.54
N VAL A 132 -15.05 -8.35 -1.38
CA VAL A 132 -13.62 -8.16 -1.08
C VAL A 132 -12.78 -9.44 -1.20
N ASN A 133 -13.38 -10.62 -1.03
CA ASN A 133 -12.70 -11.91 -1.19
C ASN A 133 -12.11 -12.12 -2.60
N ILE A 134 -12.66 -11.47 -3.62
CA ILE A 134 -12.12 -11.55 -4.99
C ILE A 134 -10.74 -10.90 -5.04
N SER A 135 -10.59 -9.68 -4.48
CA SER A 135 -9.30 -9.01 -4.41
C SER A 135 -8.33 -9.69 -3.44
N LEU A 136 -8.81 -10.28 -2.33
CA LEU A 136 -7.95 -11.08 -1.46
C LEU A 136 -7.40 -12.32 -2.16
N THR A 137 -8.22 -13.01 -2.94
CA THR A 137 -7.78 -14.16 -3.75
C THR A 137 -6.71 -13.73 -4.77
N LEU A 138 -6.94 -12.61 -5.46
CA LEU A 138 -5.96 -12.03 -6.37
C LEU A 138 -4.65 -11.70 -5.65
N LEU A 139 -4.71 -11.06 -4.49
CA LEU A 139 -3.55 -10.71 -3.68
C LEU A 139 -2.75 -11.94 -3.25
N HIS A 140 -3.38 -13.03 -2.80
CA HIS A 140 -2.67 -14.27 -2.44
C HIS A 140 -1.89 -14.84 -3.62
N ALA A 141 -2.50 -14.92 -4.79
CA ALA A 141 -1.83 -15.42 -5.99
C ALA A 141 -0.71 -14.48 -6.46
N LEU A 142 -0.98 -13.17 -6.47
CA LEU A 142 -0.04 -12.13 -6.88
C LEU A 142 1.20 -12.12 -5.97
N HIS A 143 1.00 -12.07 -4.65
CA HIS A 143 2.08 -11.98 -3.66
C HIS A 143 2.94 -13.25 -3.65
N THR A 144 2.34 -14.43 -3.84
CA THR A 144 3.10 -15.69 -4.00
C THR A 144 4.06 -15.57 -5.18
N ARG A 145 3.60 -15.09 -6.32
CA ARG A 145 4.43 -14.90 -7.51
C ARG A 145 5.47 -13.80 -7.34
N TRP A 146 5.07 -12.70 -6.69
CA TRP A 146 5.95 -11.54 -6.51
C TRP A 146 7.10 -11.85 -5.54
N VAL A 147 6.80 -12.51 -4.42
CA VAL A 147 7.82 -12.95 -3.46
C VAL A 147 8.78 -13.95 -4.10
N GLU A 148 8.29 -14.89 -4.91
CA GLU A 148 9.14 -15.84 -5.64
C GLU A 148 10.07 -15.13 -6.63
N LEU A 149 9.56 -14.10 -7.35
CA LEU A 149 10.38 -13.25 -8.22
C LEU A 149 11.50 -12.58 -7.41
N MET A 150 11.14 -11.92 -6.31
CA MET A 150 12.06 -11.14 -5.48
C MET A 150 13.11 -11.99 -4.75
N LYS A 151 12.78 -13.20 -4.34
CA LYS A 151 13.74 -14.15 -3.72
C LYS A 151 14.94 -14.44 -4.61
N ASN A 152 14.72 -14.49 -5.91
CA ASN A 152 15.72 -14.84 -6.91
C ASN A 152 16.46 -13.65 -7.51
N MET A 153 16.19 -12.42 -7.05
CA MET A 153 16.88 -11.21 -7.50
C MET A 153 18.26 -11.09 -6.86
N SER A 154 19.25 -10.80 -7.69
CA SER A 154 20.61 -10.41 -7.26
C SER A 154 20.62 -9.02 -6.63
N GLU A 155 21.69 -8.66 -5.92
CA GLU A 155 21.88 -7.30 -5.42
C GLU A 155 21.82 -6.25 -6.53
N ALA A 156 22.39 -6.54 -7.70
CA ALA A 156 22.32 -5.66 -8.87
C ALA A 156 20.88 -5.47 -9.37
N ASP A 157 20.04 -6.50 -9.33
CA ASP A 157 18.63 -6.39 -9.72
C ASP A 157 17.86 -5.45 -8.79
N TRP A 158 18.16 -5.47 -7.49
CA TRP A 158 17.55 -4.57 -6.51
C TRP A 158 17.85 -3.09 -6.77
N GLN A 159 18.96 -2.78 -7.43
CA GLN A 159 19.34 -1.42 -7.80
C GLN A 159 18.75 -0.97 -9.15
N ARG A 160 18.11 -1.88 -9.91
CA ARG A 160 17.40 -1.48 -11.13
C ARG A 160 16.27 -0.52 -10.82
N THR A 161 15.98 0.37 -11.74
CA THR A 161 15.08 1.50 -11.53
C THR A 161 13.92 1.52 -12.51
N ILE A 162 12.86 2.17 -12.12
CA ILE A 162 11.81 2.73 -12.98
C ILE A 162 11.92 4.26 -12.97
N PHE A 163 11.44 4.93 -14.01
CA PHE A 163 11.19 6.37 -13.99
C PHE A 163 9.72 6.65 -13.70
N HIS A 164 9.44 7.43 -12.64
CA HIS A 164 8.10 7.84 -12.28
C HIS A 164 7.84 9.26 -12.80
N PRO A 165 6.98 9.45 -13.84
CA PRO A 165 6.83 10.75 -14.50
C PRO A 165 6.16 11.82 -13.63
N GLU A 166 5.25 11.47 -12.70
CA GLU A 166 4.66 12.44 -11.78
C GLU A 166 5.65 12.94 -10.73
N HIS A 167 6.49 12.04 -10.22
CA HIS A 167 7.53 12.41 -9.25
C HIS A 167 8.81 12.92 -9.89
N GLN A 168 8.93 12.85 -11.22
CA GLN A 168 10.11 13.26 -11.99
C GLN A 168 11.42 12.66 -11.46
N ARG A 169 11.39 11.39 -11.02
CA ARG A 169 12.54 10.71 -10.43
C ARG A 169 12.61 9.23 -10.79
N LYS A 170 13.82 8.69 -10.70
CA LYS A 170 14.06 7.24 -10.69
C LYS A 170 13.76 6.69 -9.30
N ILE A 171 13.16 5.52 -9.27
CA ILE A 171 12.86 4.77 -8.05
C ILE A 171 13.44 3.37 -8.21
N SER A 172 14.29 2.94 -7.27
CA SER A 172 14.87 1.60 -7.30
C SER A 172 13.84 0.54 -6.93
N LEU A 173 14.05 -0.70 -7.37
CA LEU A 173 13.24 -1.83 -6.91
C LEU A 173 13.39 -2.04 -5.40
N TRP A 174 14.54 -1.68 -4.84
CA TRP A 174 14.77 -1.70 -3.40
C TRP A 174 13.83 -0.76 -2.64
N ASP A 175 13.75 0.50 -3.06
CA ASP A 175 12.88 1.50 -2.44
C ASP A 175 11.39 1.15 -2.65
N MET A 176 11.06 0.61 -3.82
CA MET A 176 9.72 0.12 -4.08
C MET A 176 9.32 -1.03 -3.14
N ALA A 177 10.19 -2.01 -2.92
CA ALA A 177 9.90 -3.11 -2.00
C ALA A 177 9.66 -2.61 -0.58
N GLY A 178 10.46 -1.66 -0.10
CA GLY A 178 10.26 -1.01 1.20
C GLY A 178 8.90 -0.30 1.28
N THR A 179 8.56 0.44 0.22
CA THR A 179 7.25 1.11 0.11
C THR A 179 6.09 0.11 0.22
N TYR A 180 6.14 -0.97 -0.53
CA TYR A 180 5.04 -1.96 -0.55
C TYR A 180 5.00 -2.88 0.67
N ALA A 181 6.11 -3.11 1.34
CA ALA A 181 6.16 -3.74 2.66
C ALA A 181 5.45 -2.89 3.72
N TRP A 182 5.64 -1.57 3.69
CA TRP A 182 4.92 -0.62 4.55
C TRP A 182 3.44 -0.49 4.13
N HIS A 183 3.15 -0.36 2.84
CA HIS A 183 1.83 -0.10 2.27
C HIS A 183 0.78 -1.12 2.70
N GLY A 184 1.09 -2.42 2.63
CA GLY A 184 0.17 -3.47 3.09
C GLY A 184 -0.18 -3.35 4.58
N ARG A 185 0.80 -3.05 5.45
CA ARG A 185 0.57 -2.82 6.88
C ARG A 185 -0.23 -1.55 7.14
N HIS A 186 0.06 -0.50 6.40
CA HIS A 186 -0.61 0.80 6.48
C HIS A 186 -2.11 0.65 6.20
N HIS A 187 -2.47 -0.01 5.13
CA HIS A 187 -3.86 -0.24 4.78
C HIS A 187 -4.59 -1.23 5.70
N ALA A 188 -3.93 -2.28 6.15
CA ALA A 188 -4.50 -3.15 7.20
C ALA A 188 -4.77 -2.35 8.48
N ALA A 189 -3.88 -1.41 8.84
CA ALA A 189 -4.05 -0.57 10.02
C ALA A 189 -5.21 0.43 9.88
N HIS A 190 -5.52 0.96 8.71
CA HIS A 190 -6.74 1.76 8.51
C HIS A 190 -7.99 1.01 8.97
N ILE A 191 -8.12 -0.25 8.57
CA ILE A 191 -9.28 -1.09 8.93
C ILE A 191 -9.26 -1.47 10.41
N THR A 192 -8.12 -1.90 10.95
CA THR A 192 -8.04 -2.29 12.36
C THR A 192 -8.29 -1.10 13.30
N LYS A 193 -7.80 0.10 12.95
CA LYS A 193 -8.07 1.31 13.73
C LYS A 193 -9.53 1.76 13.62
N LEU A 194 -10.18 1.57 12.47
CA LEU A 194 -11.62 1.76 12.34
C LEU A 194 -12.37 0.83 13.29
N ARG A 195 -12.03 -0.47 13.29
CA ARG A 195 -12.65 -1.47 14.17
C ARG A 195 -12.50 -1.11 15.64
N GLU A 196 -11.29 -0.78 16.07
CA GLU A 196 -11.01 -0.35 17.46
C GLU A 196 -11.89 0.83 17.86
N ARG A 197 -12.02 1.84 17.00
CA ARG A 197 -12.81 3.04 17.25
C ARG A 197 -14.32 2.76 17.29
N MET A 198 -14.79 1.82 16.48
CA MET A 198 -16.21 1.45 16.38
C MET A 198 -16.62 0.35 17.36
N GLY A 199 -15.67 -0.28 18.07
CA GLY A 199 -15.94 -1.38 19.00
C GLY A 199 -16.32 -2.71 18.32
N TRP A 200 -15.80 -2.98 17.13
CA TRP A 200 -16.08 -4.19 16.32
C TRP A 200 -15.07 -5.32 16.54
#